data_8cd57d61e167ff0e3aaacd9972dc96f6
#
_entry.id   8cd57d61e167ff0e3aaacd9972dc96f6
#
_cell.length_a   1.000
_cell.length_b   1.000
_cell.length_c   1.000
_cell.angle_alpha   90.00
_cell.angle_beta   90.00
_cell.angle_gamma   90.00
#
_symmetry.space_group_name_H-M   'P 1'
#
loop_
_entity.id
_entity.type
_entity.pdbx_description
1 polymer ?
#
loop_
_entity_poly.entity_id
_entity_poly.type
_entity_poly.pdbx_seq_one_letter_code
_entity_poly.pdbx_strand_id
1 'polypeptide(L)'
;MATLNIVKYGDPLLRKTSRPVDAITPRILQLLDDMTETMRAANGCGLAAVQVGVLRRVVVIEVEDGKVYEMINPKIIAYTGHQEESEGCLSIPGHYGVTSRPKTVTVRATDRNGKSYDLTGSDLLARAICHECDHLDGKLFTDVEIRSDDE
;
A
#
# COMPACT_ATOMS: atom_id res chain seq x y z
N MET A 1 -15.32 -1.24 13.94
CA MET A 1 -14.32 -1.73 12.98
C MET A 1 -14.84 -2.97 12.29
N ALA A 2 -14.51 -3.13 11.03
CA ALA A 2 -14.99 -4.25 10.24
C ALA A 2 -13.92 -4.71 9.26
N THR A 3 -13.91 -5.99 8.93
CA THR A 3 -13.11 -6.48 7.82
C THR A 3 -13.86 -6.25 6.52
N LEU A 4 -13.13 -5.88 5.47
CA LEU A 4 -13.66 -5.57 4.16
C LEU A 4 -13.23 -6.67 3.18
N ASN A 5 -14.00 -6.81 2.09
CA ASN A 5 -13.65 -7.74 1.04
C ASN A 5 -12.49 -7.19 0.22
N ILE A 6 -11.47 -8.02 -0.01
CA ILE A 6 -10.32 -7.63 -0.83
C ILE A 6 -10.62 -7.93 -2.30
N VAL A 7 -10.50 -6.90 -3.13
CA VAL A 7 -10.66 -7.00 -4.58
C VAL A 7 -9.49 -7.80 -5.14
N LYS A 8 -9.77 -8.75 -6.03
CA LYS A 8 -8.77 -9.68 -6.54
C LYS A 8 -8.33 -9.35 -7.95
N TYR A 9 -7.16 -9.88 -8.30
CA TYR A 9 -6.56 -9.74 -9.62
C TYR A 9 -7.56 -10.12 -10.72
N GLY A 10 -7.59 -9.34 -11.78
CA GLY A 10 -8.56 -9.49 -12.86
C GLY A 10 -9.72 -8.51 -12.78
N ASP A 11 -9.98 -7.94 -11.60
CA ASP A 11 -11.00 -6.91 -11.46
C ASP A 11 -10.47 -5.59 -12.04
N PRO A 12 -11.18 -4.97 -13.00
CA PRO A 12 -10.71 -3.72 -13.60
C PRO A 12 -10.48 -2.59 -12.62
N LEU A 13 -11.11 -2.64 -11.43
CA LEU A 13 -10.98 -1.61 -10.41
C LEU A 13 -9.52 -1.41 -10.01
N LEU A 14 -8.73 -2.50 -9.96
CA LEU A 14 -7.32 -2.43 -9.55
C LEU A 14 -6.45 -1.64 -10.53
N ARG A 15 -6.93 -1.40 -11.74
CA ARG A 15 -6.21 -0.62 -12.75
C ARG A 15 -6.61 0.85 -12.80
N LYS A 16 -7.53 1.27 -11.96
CA LYS A 16 -7.98 2.66 -11.92
C LYS A 16 -7.08 3.49 -11.01
N THR A 17 -6.95 4.77 -11.36
CA THR A 17 -6.21 5.73 -10.55
C THR A 17 -7.12 6.22 -9.42
N SER A 18 -6.61 6.16 -8.19
CA SER A 18 -7.34 6.65 -7.02
C SER A 18 -7.27 8.17 -6.93
N ARG A 19 -8.36 8.77 -6.43
CA ARG A 19 -8.47 10.23 -6.31
C ARG A 19 -7.92 10.71 -4.96
N PRO A 20 -7.34 11.93 -4.91
CA PRO A 20 -6.90 12.51 -3.65
C PRO A 20 -8.05 12.65 -2.65
N VAL A 21 -7.70 12.64 -1.38
CA VAL A 21 -8.62 12.95 -0.28
C VAL A 21 -8.56 14.46 -0.05
N ASP A 22 -9.68 15.16 -0.21
CA ASP A 22 -9.74 16.60 -0.03
C ASP A 22 -9.95 16.99 1.42
N ALA A 23 -10.73 16.18 2.16
CA ALA A 23 -11.01 16.44 3.57
C ALA A 23 -11.06 15.11 4.32
N ILE A 24 -10.52 15.12 5.54
CA ILE A 24 -10.53 13.95 6.42
C ILE A 24 -11.84 13.92 7.15
N THR A 25 -12.76 13.10 6.66
CA THR A 25 -14.12 12.96 7.21
C THR A 25 -14.17 11.75 8.15
N PRO A 26 -15.24 11.61 8.96
CA PRO A 26 -15.44 10.39 9.75
C PRO A 26 -15.41 9.12 8.90
N ARG A 27 -15.86 9.18 7.65
CA ARG A 27 -15.81 8.04 6.71
C ARG A 27 -14.37 7.64 6.39
N ILE A 28 -13.47 8.61 6.21
CA ILE A 28 -12.03 8.34 5.97
C ILE A 28 -11.40 7.71 7.21
N LEU A 29 -11.75 8.21 8.40
CA LEU A 29 -11.23 7.65 9.65
C LEU A 29 -11.71 6.20 9.84
N GLN A 30 -12.96 5.92 9.55
CA GLN A 30 -13.50 4.56 9.60
C GLN A 30 -12.80 3.65 8.57
N LEU A 31 -12.54 4.19 7.38
CA LEU A 31 -11.82 3.45 6.33
C LEU A 31 -10.43 3.04 6.81
N LEU A 32 -9.70 3.94 7.44
CA LEU A 32 -8.37 3.64 7.99
C LEU A 32 -8.43 2.49 9.00
N ASP A 33 -9.40 2.54 9.92
CA ASP A 33 -9.57 1.49 10.93
C ASP A 33 -9.93 0.15 10.28
N ASP A 34 -10.88 0.16 9.33
CA ASP A 34 -11.33 -1.05 8.64
C ASP A 34 -10.22 -1.65 7.77
N MET A 35 -9.42 -0.81 7.12
CA MET A 35 -8.29 -1.26 6.31
C MET A 35 -7.23 -1.94 7.18
N THR A 36 -6.92 -1.36 8.32
CA THR A 36 -5.94 -1.95 9.24
C THR A 36 -6.41 -3.32 9.74
N GLU A 37 -7.68 -3.42 10.12
CA GLU A 37 -8.25 -4.69 10.56
C GLU A 37 -8.25 -5.74 9.43
N THR A 38 -8.62 -5.32 8.22
CA THR A 38 -8.63 -6.19 7.03
C THR A 38 -7.22 -6.70 6.72
N MET A 39 -6.24 -5.81 6.73
CA MET A 39 -4.84 -6.15 6.49
C MET A 39 -4.34 -7.19 7.50
N ARG A 40 -4.62 -6.96 8.78
CA ARG A 40 -4.19 -7.87 9.85
C ARG A 40 -4.87 -9.23 9.75
N ALA A 41 -6.16 -9.25 9.46
CA ALA A 41 -6.91 -10.50 9.29
C ALA A 41 -6.38 -11.33 8.13
N ALA A 42 -5.82 -10.70 7.11
CA ALA A 42 -5.26 -11.37 5.94
C ALA A 42 -3.74 -11.61 6.06
N ASN A 43 -3.13 -11.26 7.19
CA ASN A 43 -1.70 -11.38 7.44
C ASN A 43 -0.84 -10.62 6.44
N GLY A 44 -1.34 -9.46 5.98
CA GLY A 44 -0.59 -8.58 5.10
C GLY A 44 0.18 -7.52 5.84
N CYS A 45 1.15 -6.90 5.17
CA CYS A 45 1.93 -5.81 5.75
C CYS A 45 1.57 -4.45 5.15
N GLY A 46 0.71 -4.41 4.15
CA GLY A 46 0.24 -3.18 3.53
C GLY A 46 -1.07 -3.39 2.81
N LEU A 47 -1.84 -2.30 2.69
CA LEU A 47 -3.11 -2.33 1.98
C LEU A 47 -3.43 -0.92 1.47
N ALA A 48 -3.84 -0.84 0.21
CA ALA A 48 -4.31 0.41 -0.39
C ALA A 48 -5.84 0.37 -0.50
N ALA A 49 -6.47 1.54 -0.40
CA ALA A 49 -7.94 1.63 -0.37
C ALA A 49 -8.61 1.02 -1.60
N VAL A 50 -7.99 1.11 -2.77
CA VAL A 50 -8.55 0.51 -4.00
C VAL A 50 -8.72 -1.00 -3.85
N GLN A 51 -7.87 -1.65 -3.06
CA GLN A 51 -7.98 -3.10 -2.82
C GLN A 51 -9.23 -3.48 -2.02
N VAL A 52 -9.88 -2.53 -1.39
CA VAL A 52 -11.16 -2.75 -0.71
C VAL A 52 -12.30 -1.97 -1.38
N GLY A 53 -12.10 -1.59 -2.63
CA GLY A 53 -13.15 -1.00 -3.46
C GLY A 53 -13.30 0.50 -3.34
N VAL A 54 -12.37 1.19 -2.71
CA VAL A 54 -12.45 2.64 -2.48
C VAL A 54 -11.38 3.36 -3.29
N LEU A 55 -11.79 4.17 -4.26
CA LEU A 55 -10.86 4.89 -5.14
C LEU A 55 -10.42 6.21 -4.49
N ARG A 56 -9.74 6.11 -3.36
CA ARG A 56 -9.14 7.24 -2.64
C ARG A 56 -7.69 6.92 -2.32
N ARG A 57 -6.86 7.95 -2.28
CA ARG A 57 -5.42 7.80 -2.03
C ARG A 57 -5.16 7.65 -0.54
N VAL A 58 -5.47 6.45 -0.05
CA VAL A 58 -5.31 6.06 1.36
C VAL A 58 -4.60 4.72 1.42
N VAL A 59 -3.60 4.61 2.28
CA VAL A 59 -2.76 3.43 2.45
C VAL A 59 -2.51 3.20 3.93
N VAL A 60 -2.46 1.94 4.35
CA VAL A 60 -1.98 1.53 5.67
C VAL A 60 -0.85 0.54 5.51
N ILE A 61 0.18 0.66 6.35
CA ILE A 61 1.36 -0.22 6.32
C ILE A 61 1.74 -0.59 7.74
N GLU A 62 1.97 -1.88 7.97
CA GLU A 62 2.45 -2.40 9.24
C GLU A 62 3.46 -3.51 8.96
N VAL A 63 4.74 -3.17 8.89
CA VAL A 63 5.82 -4.14 8.68
C VAL A 63 6.42 -4.61 10.00
N GLU A 64 6.18 -3.86 11.08
CA GLU A 64 6.60 -4.19 12.44
C GLU A 64 5.37 -4.17 13.31
N ASP A 65 5.12 -5.26 14.04
CA ASP A 65 3.91 -5.44 14.84
C ASP A 65 3.66 -4.25 15.77
N GLY A 66 2.44 -3.71 15.70
CA GLY A 66 2.02 -2.61 16.54
C GLY A 66 2.37 -1.24 16.00
N LYS A 67 3.14 -1.17 14.90
CA LYS A 67 3.56 0.10 14.31
C LYS A 67 2.87 0.29 12.96
N VAL A 68 1.70 0.92 12.99
CA VAL A 68 0.90 1.17 11.80
C VAL A 68 1.18 2.57 11.27
N TYR A 69 1.52 2.65 9.99
CA TYR A 69 1.61 3.93 9.30
C TYR A 69 0.33 4.14 8.49
N GLU A 70 -0.38 5.20 8.82
CA GLU A 70 -1.57 5.63 8.07
C GLU A 70 -1.14 6.74 7.13
N MET A 71 -1.42 6.59 5.85
CA MET A 71 -0.96 7.52 4.83
C MET A 71 -2.12 7.98 3.97
N ILE A 72 -2.48 9.25 4.11
CA ILE A 72 -3.49 9.91 3.27
C ILE A 72 -2.73 10.77 2.26
N ASN A 73 -3.05 10.62 0.98
CA ASN A 73 -2.38 11.29 -0.12
C ASN A 73 -0.86 11.11 -0.11
N PRO A 74 -0.36 9.88 0.02
CA PRO A 74 1.09 9.65 0.07
C PRO A 74 1.75 10.01 -1.25
N LYS A 75 2.96 10.56 -1.15
CA LYS A 75 3.79 10.90 -2.32
C LYS A 75 5.24 10.56 -2.00
N ILE A 76 5.87 9.76 -2.84
CA ILE A 76 7.30 9.47 -2.72
C ILE A 76 8.07 10.71 -3.17
N ILE A 77 8.86 11.30 -2.27
CA ILE A 77 9.57 12.54 -2.54
C ILE A 77 11.07 12.36 -2.71
N ALA A 78 11.61 11.21 -2.32
CA ALA A 78 13.02 10.89 -2.51
C ALA A 78 13.22 9.38 -2.46
N TYR A 79 14.22 8.90 -3.17
CA TYR A 79 14.58 7.49 -3.09
C TYR A 79 16.05 7.32 -3.50
N THR A 80 16.70 6.28 -2.95
CA THR A 80 18.09 5.97 -3.26
C THR A 80 18.28 4.45 -3.23
N GLY A 81 19.34 4.02 -3.93
CA GLY A 81 19.76 2.63 -3.89
C GLY A 81 18.84 1.69 -4.65
N HIS A 82 19.07 0.42 -4.46
CA HIS A 82 18.43 -0.61 -5.23
C HIS A 82 18.35 -1.91 -4.42
N GLN A 83 17.23 -2.61 -4.55
CA GLN A 83 17.03 -3.93 -3.97
C GLN A 83 16.21 -4.79 -4.90
N GLU A 84 16.45 -6.10 -4.86
CA GLU A 84 15.66 -7.08 -5.58
C GLU A 84 15.20 -8.13 -4.57
N GLU A 85 13.90 -8.16 -4.29
CA GLU A 85 13.32 -9.05 -3.30
C GLU A 85 11.96 -9.53 -3.77
N SER A 86 11.52 -10.65 -3.21
CA SER A 86 10.22 -11.22 -3.52
C SER A 86 9.09 -10.41 -2.91
N GLU A 87 8.03 -10.19 -3.69
CA GLU A 87 6.80 -9.53 -3.24
C GLU A 87 5.60 -10.40 -3.52
N GLY A 88 4.61 -10.29 -2.65
CA GLY A 88 3.28 -10.83 -2.85
C GLY A 88 2.26 -9.72 -2.66
N CYS A 89 1.00 -9.99 -2.93
CA CYS A 89 -0.08 -9.02 -2.80
C CYS A 89 -1.35 -9.71 -2.34
N LEU A 90 -2.07 -9.09 -1.42
CA LEU A 90 -3.34 -9.64 -0.93
C LEU A 90 -4.38 -9.77 -2.06
N SER A 91 -4.27 -8.96 -3.11
CA SER A 91 -5.14 -9.04 -4.29
C SER A 91 -4.71 -10.11 -5.28
N ILE A 92 -3.50 -10.70 -5.13
CA ILE A 92 -2.96 -11.73 -6.02
C ILE A 92 -2.47 -12.89 -5.16
N PRO A 93 -3.38 -13.61 -4.50
CA PRO A 93 -2.97 -14.69 -3.60
C PRO A 93 -2.27 -15.81 -4.34
N GLY A 94 -1.21 -16.35 -3.76
CA GLY A 94 -0.49 -17.50 -4.31
C GLY A 94 0.56 -17.18 -5.35
N HIS A 95 0.69 -15.94 -5.78
CA HIS A 95 1.73 -15.53 -6.72
C HIS A 95 2.74 -14.63 -6.05
N TYR A 96 4.03 -14.93 -6.23
CA TYR A 96 5.13 -14.11 -5.75
C TYR A 96 6.05 -13.78 -6.92
N GLY A 97 6.61 -12.59 -6.92
CA GLY A 97 7.53 -12.16 -7.95
C GLY A 97 8.63 -11.30 -7.38
N VAL A 98 9.83 -11.42 -7.94
CA VAL A 98 10.96 -10.59 -7.53
C VAL A 98 10.84 -9.26 -8.26
N THR A 99 10.86 -8.17 -7.51
CA THR A 99 10.78 -6.81 -8.04
C THR A 99 12.09 -6.08 -7.82
N SER A 100 12.31 -5.04 -8.64
CA SER A 100 13.41 -4.11 -8.45
C SER A 100 12.83 -2.81 -7.88
N ARG A 101 13.27 -2.46 -6.68
CA ARG A 101 12.77 -1.29 -5.95
C ARG A 101 13.92 -0.48 -5.39
N PRO A 102 13.70 0.81 -5.06
CA PRO A 102 14.69 1.56 -4.30
C PRO A 102 14.96 0.90 -2.95
N LYS A 103 16.19 0.99 -2.49
CA LYS A 103 16.60 0.47 -1.17
C LYS A 103 16.02 1.30 -0.04
N THR A 104 16.00 2.62 -0.21
CA THR A 104 15.51 3.59 0.76
C THR A 104 14.56 4.56 0.07
N VAL A 105 13.43 4.84 0.70
CA VAL A 105 12.37 5.69 0.16
C VAL A 105 11.94 6.67 1.24
N THR A 106 11.73 7.93 0.86
CA THR A 106 11.07 8.92 1.71
C THR A 106 9.71 9.24 1.12
N VAL A 107 8.67 9.08 1.91
CA VAL A 107 7.29 9.39 1.52
C VAL A 107 6.77 10.52 2.37
N ARG A 108 6.02 11.43 1.73
CA ARG A 108 5.29 12.49 2.43
C ARG A 108 3.81 12.14 2.41
N ALA A 109 3.19 12.17 3.57
CA ALA A 109 1.79 11.80 3.70
C ALA A 109 1.11 12.66 4.77
N THR A 110 -0.21 12.53 4.88
CA THR A 110 -1.00 13.17 5.92
C THR A 110 -1.56 12.07 6.82
N ASP A 111 -1.50 12.27 8.14
CA ASP A 111 -2.06 11.31 9.10
C ASP A 111 -3.55 11.58 9.35
N ARG A 112 -4.18 10.75 10.20
CA ARG A 112 -5.62 10.87 10.48
C ARG A 112 -6.01 12.18 11.15
N ASN A 113 -5.06 12.88 11.72
CA ASN A 113 -5.29 14.16 12.39
C ASN A 113 -5.09 15.36 11.44
N GLY A 114 -4.82 15.08 10.17
CA GLY A 114 -4.60 16.13 9.17
C GLY A 114 -3.19 16.69 9.17
N LYS A 115 -2.26 16.06 9.89
CA LYS A 115 -0.90 16.52 9.99
C LYS A 115 -0.01 15.87 8.93
N SER A 116 0.73 16.69 8.19
CA SER A 116 1.70 16.21 7.21
C SER A 116 2.94 15.68 7.91
N TYR A 117 3.50 14.59 7.41
CA TYR A 117 4.74 14.02 7.92
C TYR A 117 5.55 13.39 6.79
N ASP A 118 6.86 13.28 7.01
CA ASP A 118 7.76 12.56 6.11
C ASP A 118 8.24 11.31 6.83
N LEU A 119 8.25 10.19 6.11
CA LEU A 119 8.72 8.91 6.62
C LEU A 119 9.79 8.38 5.68
N THR A 120 10.96 8.06 6.23
CA THR A 120 12.01 7.40 5.47
C THR A 120 12.11 5.95 5.94
N GLY A 121 12.01 5.03 5.01
CA GLY A 121 12.12 3.60 5.29
C GLY A 121 13.03 2.89 4.32
N SER A 122 13.60 1.78 4.78
CA SER A 122 14.49 0.96 3.98
C SER A 122 14.00 -0.48 3.94
N ASP A 123 14.54 -1.26 3.01
CA ASP A 123 14.28 -2.69 2.90
C ASP A 123 12.79 -3.00 2.75
N LEU A 124 12.19 -3.77 3.64
CA LEU A 124 10.78 -4.16 3.55
C LEU A 124 9.84 -2.95 3.60
N LEU A 125 10.13 -1.97 4.46
CA LEU A 125 9.29 -0.77 4.54
C LEU A 125 9.33 0.01 3.23
N ALA A 126 10.51 0.16 2.62
CA ALA A 126 10.63 0.83 1.31
C ALA A 126 9.83 0.08 0.24
N ARG A 127 9.91 -1.26 0.21
CA ARG A 127 9.13 -2.06 -0.74
C ARG A 127 7.63 -1.89 -0.53
N ALA A 128 7.20 -1.92 0.73
CA ALA A 128 5.78 -1.75 1.05
C ALA A 128 5.25 -0.38 0.62
N ILE A 129 6.01 0.68 0.88
CA ILE A 129 5.63 2.03 0.46
C ILE A 129 5.47 2.09 -1.06
N CYS A 130 6.43 1.57 -1.81
CA CYS A 130 6.36 1.57 -3.28
C CYS A 130 5.18 0.73 -3.78
N HIS A 131 5.00 -0.45 -3.21
CA HIS A 131 3.93 -1.37 -3.60
C HIS A 131 2.55 -0.72 -3.41
N GLU A 132 2.30 -0.13 -2.24
CA GLU A 132 1.01 0.47 -1.96
C GLU A 132 0.77 1.77 -2.74
N CYS A 133 1.80 2.58 -2.93
CA CYS A 133 1.68 3.78 -3.76
C CYS A 133 1.39 3.42 -5.21
N ASP A 134 1.95 2.33 -5.72
CA ASP A 134 1.66 1.85 -7.08
C ASP A 134 0.18 1.51 -7.23
N HIS A 135 -0.44 0.87 -6.22
CA HIS A 135 -1.87 0.57 -6.27
C HIS A 135 -2.71 1.82 -6.48
N LEU A 136 -2.31 2.95 -5.91
CA LEU A 136 -3.05 4.22 -6.04
C LEU A 136 -3.02 4.74 -7.47
N ASP A 137 -2.05 4.31 -8.27
CA ASP A 137 -1.92 4.69 -9.68
C ASP A 137 -2.34 3.55 -10.63
N GLY A 138 -3.01 2.53 -10.11
CA GLY A 138 -3.50 1.42 -10.92
C GLY A 138 -2.42 0.44 -11.34
N LYS A 139 -1.30 0.40 -10.64
CA LYS A 139 -0.18 -0.49 -10.94
C LYS A 139 -0.12 -1.63 -9.93
N LEU A 140 0.28 -2.79 -10.40
CA LEU A 140 0.45 -4.00 -9.59
C LEU A 140 1.93 -4.41 -9.64
N PHE A 141 2.38 -5.17 -8.61
CA PHE A 141 3.78 -5.60 -8.60
C PHE A 141 4.13 -6.48 -9.80
N THR A 142 3.14 -7.17 -10.37
CA THR A 142 3.34 -7.97 -11.58
C THR A 142 3.77 -7.14 -12.78
N ASP A 143 3.49 -5.84 -12.78
CA ASP A 143 3.91 -4.92 -13.84
C ASP A 143 5.41 -4.62 -13.77
N VAL A 144 6.00 -4.78 -12.60
CA VAL A 144 7.40 -4.44 -12.34
C VAL A 144 8.23 -5.63 -11.87
N GLU A 145 7.64 -6.83 -11.82
CA GLU A 145 8.41 -8.01 -11.46
C GLU A 145 9.39 -8.37 -12.57
N ILE A 146 10.60 -8.76 -12.18
CA ILE A 146 11.66 -9.13 -13.12
C ILE A 146 11.74 -10.63 -13.31
N ARG A 147 11.15 -11.41 -12.41
CA ARG A 147 11.00 -12.87 -12.56
C ARG A 147 9.99 -13.38 -11.53
N SER A 148 9.35 -14.50 -11.86
CA SER A 148 8.47 -15.19 -10.93
C SER A 148 9.28 -15.85 -9.81
N ASP A 149 8.69 -15.90 -8.61
CA ASP A 149 9.27 -16.55 -7.43
C ASP A 149 8.26 -17.54 -6.84
N ASP A 150 7.44 -18.14 -7.68
CA ASP A 150 6.46 -19.14 -7.27
C ASP A 150 7.18 -20.48 -7.09
N GLU A 151 7.18 -20.99 -5.87
CA GLU A 151 7.80 -22.29 -5.56
C GLU A 151 6.85 -23.16 -4.80
#